data_eaf39cb182519462bd6225463d1e2527
#
_entry.id   eaf39cb182519462bd6225463d1e2527
#
_cell.length_a   1.000
_cell.length_b   1.000
_cell.length_c   1.000
_cell.angle_alpha   90.00
_cell.angle_beta   90.00
_cell.angle_gamma   90.00
#
_symmetry.space_group_name_H-M   'P 1'
#
loop_
_entity.id
_entity.type
_entity.pdbx_description
1 polymer ?
#
loop_
_entity_poly.entity_id
_entity_poly.type
_entity_poly.pdbx_seq_one_letter_code
_entity_poly.pdbx_strand_id
1 'polypeptide(L)'
;NAVFDFCLKNKIKLIYSATSASLGNKGKDKNLSPYAFTKSKNLEFLENLRKWFNFKYEVIYFYNVYGPNQICTGKMATVIGIFEDHYLKKKPLPVVRPGSQSRRFTHIDDTIEVCFKAWKQNKNRHLSVTNKKSFSILEVAKLFNSKIKFLPQRKGERFASALTKINNSNKIYKHYGKINLNNYVKNFLQKHSKIN
;
A
#
# COMPACT_ATOMS: atom_id res chain seq x y z
N ASN A 1 21.49 0.29 8.88
CA ASN A 1 20.11 -0.12 9.19
C ASN A 1 20.14 -1.30 10.16
N ALA A 2 19.80 -1.03 11.44
CA ALA A 2 19.92 -1.99 12.55
C ALA A 2 19.20 -3.34 12.27
N VAL A 3 18.03 -3.31 11.61
CA VAL A 3 17.29 -4.54 11.26
C VAL A 3 18.05 -5.38 10.24
N PHE A 4 18.64 -4.76 9.23
CA PHE A 4 19.41 -5.49 8.21
C PHE A 4 20.68 -6.10 8.80
N ASP A 5 21.38 -5.34 9.63
CA ASP A 5 22.58 -5.82 10.33
C ASP A 5 22.25 -7.01 11.27
N PHE A 6 21.18 -6.88 12.05
CA PHE A 6 20.70 -7.96 12.91
C PHE A 6 20.36 -9.23 12.12
N CYS A 7 19.60 -9.09 11.03
CA CYS A 7 19.23 -10.24 10.19
C CYS A 7 20.45 -10.88 9.52
N LEU A 8 21.41 -10.07 9.07
CA LEU A 8 22.64 -10.56 8.45
C LEU A 8 23.51 -11.34 9.44
N LYS A 9 23.78 -10.76 10.62
CA LYS A 9 24.59 -11.38 11.69
C LYS A 9 24.00 -12.71 12.18
N ASN A 10 22.67 -12.76 12.31
CA ASN A 10 21.98 -13.95 12.82
C ASN A 10 21.51 -14.91 11.70
N LYS A 11 21.90 -14.67 10.45
CA LYS A 11 21.49 -15.48 9.27
C LYS A 11 19.97 -15.64 9.14
N ILE A 12 19.20 -14.61 9.55
CA ILE A 12 17.74 -14.59 9.49
C ILE A 12 17.30 -14.01 8.14
N LYS A 13 16.37 -14.69 7.47
CA LYS A 13 15.73 -14.18 6.26
C LYS A 13 14.87 -12.94 6.57
N LEU A 14 14.99 -11.92 5.75
CA LEU A 14 14.18 -10.69 5.86
C LEU A 14 13.00 -10.70 4.89
N ILE A 15 11.81 -10.39 5.37
CA ILE A 15 10.68 -9.99 4.54
C ILE A 15 10.57 -8.46 4.59
N TYR A 16 10.93 -7.81 3.48
CA TYR A 16 10.97 -6.36 3.42
C TYR A 16 9.69 -5.77 2.83
N SER A 17 8.99 -4.95 3.60
CA SER A 17 7.83 -4.19 3.13
C SER A 17 8.26 -2.96 2.33
N ALA A 18 8.21 -3.07 1.02
CA ALA A 18 8.41 -1.97 0.09
C ALA A 18 7.08 -1.24 -0.18
N THR A 19 7.15 -0.13 -0.88
CA THR A 19 5.97 0.67 -1.21
C THR A 19 5.74 0.77 -2.71
N SER A 20 4.49 0.74 -3.12
CA SER A 20 4.11 1.06 -4.51
C SER A 20 4.49 2.49 -4.92
N ALA A 21 4.74 3.39 -3.96
CA ALA A 21 5.19 4.74 -4.26
C ALA A 21 6.54 4.76 -5.00
N SER A 22 7.44 3.81 -4.70
CA SER A 22 8.72 3.69 -5.41
C SER A 22 8.59 3.15 -6.84
N LEU A 23 7.41 2.62 -7.21
CA LEU A 23 7.11 2.04 -8.53
C LEU A 23 6.33 3.00 -9.44
N GLY A 24 5.79 4.09 -8.91
CA GLY A 24 5.02 5.07 -9.66
C GLY A 24 5.84 5.70 -10.79
N ASN A 25 5.18 6.13 -11.89
CA ASN A 25 5.83 6.69 -13.07
C ASN A 25 7.02 5.87 -13.59
N LYS A 26 6.90 4.55 -13.64
CA LYS A 26 7.98 3.63 -14.07
C LYS A 26 9.25 3.77 -13.20
N GLY A 27 9.10 4.05 -11.90
CA GLY A 27 10.20 4.26 -10.95
C GLY A 27 10.71 5.69 -10.84
N LYS A 28 10.15 6.64 -11.58
CA LYS A 28 10.51 8.07 -11.48
C LYS A 28 10.06 8.73 -10.17
N ASP A 29 9.06 8.14 -9.50
CA ASP A 29 8.53 8.65 -8.24
C ASP A 29 9.35 8.28 -6.99
N LYS A 30 10.43 7.52 -7.15
CA LYS A 30 11.25 7.04 -6.02
C LYS A 30 11.83 8.16 -5.13
N ASN A 31 11.94 9.37 -5.66
CA ASN A 31 12.48 10.54 -4.96
C ASN A 31 11.44 11.64 -4.68
N LEU A 32 10.14 11.38 -4.90
CA LEU A 32 9.07 12.38 -4.70
C LEU A 32 8.84 12.77 -3.23
N SER A 33 9.27 11.93 -2.30
CA SER A 33 9.14 12.21 -0.86
C SER A 33 10.26 11.52 -0.08
N PRO A 34 10.59 12.02 1.13
CA PRO A 34 11.55 11.35 2.02
C PRO A 34 11.19 9.87 2.26
N TYR A 35 9.89 9.57 2.38
CA TYR A 35 9.40 8.19 2.52
C TYR A 35 9.71 7.32 1.30
N ALA A 36 9.38 7.79 0.09
CA ALA A 36 9.66 7.03 -1.15
C ALA A 36 11.17 6.87 -1.35
N PHE A 37 11.95 7.91 -1.09
CA PHE A 37 13.39 7.90 -1.17
C PHE A 37 14.03 6.86 -0.23
N THR A 38 13.71 6.89 1.06
CA THR A 38 14.28 5.96 2.04
C THR A 38 13.93 4.51 1.73
N LYS A 39 12.67 4.24 1.32
CA LYS A 39 12.25 2.90 0.89
C LYS A 39 13.01 2.43 -0.35
N SER A 40 13.24 3.29 -1.31
CA SER A 40 14.01 3.01 -2.54
C SER A 40 15.49 2.71 -2.23
N LYS A 41 16.11 3.50 -1.35
CA LYS A 41 17.51 3.30 -0.94
C LYS A 41 17.71 2.01 -0.14
N ASN A 42 16.75 1.62 0.67
CA ASN A 42 16.78 0.32 1.35
C ASN A 42 16.72 -0.87 0.36
N LEU A 43 15.99 -0.76 -0.75
CA LEU A 43 15.98 -1.80 -1.79
C LEU A 43 17.35 -1.94 -2.44
N GLU A 44 17.96 -0.83 -2.81
CA GLU A 44 19.32 -0.77 -3.38
C GLU A 44 20.35 -1.39 -2.41
N PHE A 45 20.22 -1.09 -1.13
CA PHE A 45 21.07 -1.65 -0.09
C PHE A 45 20.89 -3.17 0.07
N LEU A 46 19.64 -3.67 0.08
CA LEU A 46 19.34 -5.10 0.13
C LEU A 46 19.93 -5.87 -1.06
N GLU A 47 19.89 -5.31 -2.25
CA GLU A 47 20.51 -5.91 -3.43
C GLU A 47 22.03 -6.04 -3.28
N ASN A 48 22.69 -5.03 -2.71
CA ASN A 48 24.13 -5.09 -2.44
C ASN A 48 24.46 -6.08 -1.32
N LEU A 49 23.70 -6.13 -0.24
CA LEU A 49 23.89 -7.14 0.82
C LEU A 49 23.76 -8.56 0.28
N ARG A 50 22.85 -8.79 -0.66
CA ARG A 50 22.75 -10.08 -1.33
C ARG A 50 24.01 -10.41 -2.13
N LYS A 51 24.53 -9.46 -2.90
CA LYS A 51 25.74 -9.65 -3.73
C LYS A 51 26.98 -9.88 -2.87
N TRP A 52 27.14 -9.13 -1.79
CA TRP A 52 28.33 -9.18 -0.94
C TRP A 52 28.33 -10.35 0.04
N PHE A 53 27.16 -10.69 0.61
CA PHE A 53 27.04 -11.59 1.74
C PHE A 53 26.05 -12.75 1.52
N ASN A 54 25.52 -12.91 0.30
CA ASN A 54 24.46 -13.88 0.00
C ASN A 54 23.24 -13.73 0.94
N PHE A 55 22.92 -12.49 1.33
CA PHE A 55 21.82 -12.18 2.24
C PHE A 55 20.48 -12.61 1.68
N LYS A 56 19.70 -13.35 2.46
CA LYS A 56 18.39 -13.86 2.03
C LYS A 56 17.27 -12.88 2.40
N TYR A 57 16.52 -12.43 1.40
CA TYR A 57 15.37 -11.56 1.61
C TYR A 57 14.32 -11.76 0.54
N GLU A 58 13.07 -11.38 0.85
CA GLU A 58 11.98 -11.19 -0.11
C GLU A 58 11.49 -9.76 0.00
N VAL A 59 11.07 -9.16 -1.11
CA VAL A 59 10.53 -7.80 -1.15
C VAL A 59 9.05 -7.86 -1.52
N ILE A 60 8.20 -7.21 -0.74
CA ILE A 60 6.77 -7.14 -1.03
C ILE A 60 6.35 -5.69 -1.18
N TYR A 61 5.87 -5.32 -2.36
CA TYR A 61 5.34 -3.99 -2.64
C TYR A 61 3.88 -3.89 -2.23
N PHE A 62 3.61 -3.10 -1.20
CA PHE A 62 2.27 -2.86 -0.68
C PHE A 62 1.58 -1.73 -1.44
N TYR A 63 0.28 -1.91 -1.69
CA TYR A 63 -0.58 -0.95 -2.40
C TYR A 63 -1.77 -0.58 -1.54
N ASN A 64 -1.73 0.60 -0.92
CA ASN A 64 -2.82 1.19 -0.14
C ASN A 64 -3.63 0.12 0.62
N VAL A 65 -2.96 -0.53 1.56
CA VAL A 65 -3.54 -1.63 2.35
C VAL A 65 -4.70 -1.09 3.19
N TYR A 66 -5.82 -1.83 3.21
CA TYR A 66 -7.01 -1.53 3.99
C TYR A 66 -7.53 -2.80 4.69
N GLY A 67 -8.33 -2.63 5.71
CA GLY A 67 -8.96 -3.74 6.44
C GLY A 67 -9.40 -3.33 7.84
N PRO A 68 -9.96 -4.26 8.62
CA PRO A 68 -10.39 -4.00 9.99
C PRO A 68 -9.25 -3.43 10.86
N ASN A 69 -9.59 -2.57 11.81
CA ASN A 69 -8.66 -1.98 12.78
C ASN A 69 -7.54 -1.12 12.16
N GLN A 70 -7.73 -0.62 10.94
CA GLN A 70 -6.75 0.27 10.30
C GLN A 70 -6.70 1.63 11.00
N ILE A 71 -5.56 2.31 10.87
CA ILE A 71 -5.36 3.64 11.47
C ILE A 71 -6.29 4.64 10.77
N CYS A 72 -7.17 5.28 11.55
CA CYS A 72 -8.20 6.20 11.04
C CYS A 72 -7.93 7.68 11.36
N THR A 73 -6.99 7.98 12.25
CA THR A 73 -6.64 9.35 12.68
C THR A 73 -5.14 9.60 12.67
N GLY A 74 -4.73 10.86 12.67
CA GLY A 74 -3.33 11.26 12.69
C GLY A 74 -2.61 11.16 11.34
N LYS A 75 -1.29 11.39 11.35
CA LYS A 75 -0.47 11.47 10.13
C LYS A 75 -0.33 10.14 9.35
N MET A 76 -0.57 9.03 10.03
CA MET A 76 -0.44 7.68 9.46
C MET A 76 -1.81 7.09 9.04
N ALA A 77 -2.88 7.87 9.16
CA ALA A 77 -4.21 7.41 8.82
C ALA A 77 -4.34 7.05 7.32
N THR A 78 -5.00 5.91 7.06
CA THR A 78 -5.32 5.48 5.70
C THR A 78 -6.56 6.19 5.19
N VAL A 79 -6.70 6.35 3.88
CA VAL A 79 -7.87 7.02 3.32
C VAL A 79 -9.17 6.25 3.63
N ILE A 80 -9.14 4.93 3.60
CA ILE A 80 -10.30 4.10 3.94
C ILE A 80 -10.64 4.27 5.43
N GLY A 81 -9.64 4.20 6.32
CA GLY A 81 -9.84 4.39 7.76
C GLY A 81 -10.40 5.77 8.09
N ILE A 82 -9.92 6.83 7.43
CA ILE A 82 -10.47 8.18 7.58
C ILE A 82 -11.97 8.21 7.17
N PHE A 83 -12.32 7.55 6.07
CA PHE A 83 -13.71 7.53 5.60
C PHE A 83 -14.61 6.72 6.54
N GLU A 84 -14.14 5.58 7.06
CA GLU A 84 -14.84 4.80 8.09
C GLU A 84 -15.11 5.61 9.37
N ASP A 85 -14.08 6.30 9.89
CA ASP A 85 -14.19 7.15 11.08
C ASP A 85 -15.19 8.30 10.87
N HIS A 86 -15.10 8.97 9.71
CA HIS A 86 -16.02 10.05 9.36
C HIS A 86 -17.47 9.56 9.21
N TYR A 87 -17.65 8.38 8.58
CA TYR A 87 -18.96 7.76 8.43
C TYR A 87 -19.59 7.48 9.82
N LEU A 88 -18.85 6.83 10.70
CA LEU A 88 -19.31 6.50 12.05
C LEU A 88 -19.66 7.76 12.87
N LYS A 89 -18.91 8.83 12.67
CA LYS A 89 -19.13 10.12 13.34
C LYS A 89 -20.15 11.02 12.61
N LYS A 90 -20.84 10.53 11.58
CA LYS A 90 -21.78 11.31 10.75
C LYS A 90 -21.18 12.61 10.20
N LYS A 91 -19.86 12.63 9.94
CA LYS A 91 -19.13 13.77 9.38
C LYS A 91 -18.94 13.63 7.87
N PRO A 92 -18.89 14.74 7.10
CA PRO A 92 -18.58 14.69 5.68
C PRO A 92 -17.21 14.07 5.42
N LEU A 93 -17.10 13.23 4.38
CA LEU A 93 -15.85 12.58 3.99
C LEU A 93 -14.87 13.60 3.37
N PRO A 94 -13.63 13.70 3.88
CA PRO A 94 -12.66 14.66 3.36
C PRO A 94 -11.99 14.15 2.09
N VAL A 95 -12.24 14.79 0.95
CA VAL A 95 -11.61 14.46 -0.33
C VAL A 95 -10.72 15.59 -0.78
N VAL A 96 -9.42 15.34 -0.93
CA VAL A 96 -8.48 16.34 -1.48
C VAL A 96 -8.77 16.57 -2.97
N ARG A 97 -8.91 17.83 -3.38
CA ARG A 97 -9.15 18.21 -4.78
C ARG A 97 -8.06 17.70 -5.72
N PRO A 98 -8.42 17.31 -6.94
CA PRO A 98 -9.76 17.20 -7.52
C PRO A 98 -10.50 15.91 -7.15
N GLY A 99 -9.90 14.97 -6.40
CA GLY A 99 -10.46 13.66 -6.05
C GLY A 99 -10.22 12.59 -7.12
N SER A 100 -9.67 12.96 -8.27
CA SER A 100 -9.34 12.02 -9.37
C SER A 100 -8.06 11.22 -9.15
N GLN A 101 -7.34 11.45 -8.05
CA GLN A 101 -6.13 10.71 -7.71
C GLN A 101 -6.45 9.21 -7.64
N SER A 102 -5.87 8.45 -8.56
CA SER A 102 -6.15 7.02 -8.68
C SER A 102 -5.22 6.20 -7.79
N ARG A 103 -5.78 5.19 -7.13
CA ARG A 103 -5.05 4.24 -6.27
C ARG A 103 -5.55 2.82 -6.50
N ARG A 104 -4.65 1.86 -6.30
CA ARG A 104 -5.00 0.45 -6.15
C ARG A 104 -5.02 0.13 -4.67
N PHE A 105 -6.05 -0.55 -4.23
CA PHE A 105 -6.26 -0.91 -2.84
C PHE A 105 -6.13 -2.42 -2.67
N THR A 106 -5.56 -2.86 -1.55
CA THR A 106 -5.36 -4.28 -1.25
C THR A 106 -5.86 -4.57 0.16
N HIS A 107 -6.67 -5.60 0.32
CA HIS A 107 -7.10 -6.01 1.66
C HIS A 107 -5.92 -6.58 2.46
N ILE A 108 -5.94 -6.38 3.77
CA ILE A 108 -4.87 -6.84 4.66
C ILE A 108 -4.68 -8.36 4.58
N ASP A 109 -5.74 -9.16 4.50
CA ASP A 109 -5.63 -10.61 4.42
C ASP A 109 -4.94 -11.07 3.13
N ASP A 110 -5.22 -10.43 1.99
CA ASP A 110 -4.50 -10.68 0.74
C ASP A 110 -3.01 -10.34 0.87
N THR A 111 -2.69 -9.29 1.60
CA THR A 111 -1.31 -8.88 1.87
C THR A 111 -0.59 -9.90 2.75
N ILE A 112 -1.23 -10.35 3.83
CA ILE A 112 -0.70 -11.37 4.75
C ILE A 112 -0.49 -12.70 4.03
N GLU A 113 -1.43 -13.13 3.17
CA GLU A 113 -1.28 -14.35 2.37
C GLU A 113 0.02 -14.32 1.54
N VAL A 114 0.31 -13.19 0.89
CA VAL A 114 1.54 -13.05 0.11
C VAL A 114 2.78 -12.98 0.99
N CYS A 115 2.73 -12.33 2.14
CA CYS A 115 3.82 -12.32 3.12
C CYS A 115 4.15 -13.74 3.59
N PHE A 116 3.14 -14.53 3.91
CA PHE A 116 3.30 -15.92 4.34
C PHE A 116 3.91 -16.81 3.25
N LYS A 117 3.44 -16.65 2.00
CA LYS A 117 4.04 -17.35 0.84
C LYS A 117 5.50 -16.96 0.65
N ALA A 118 5.83 -15.67 0.78
CA ALA A 118 7.19 -15.18 0.70
C ALA A 118 8.08 -15.73 1.82
N TRP A 119 7.53 -15.83 3.03
CA TRP A 119 8.24 -16.42 4.17
C TRP A 119 8.60 -17.88 3.93
N LYS A 120 7.69 -18.69 3.39
CA LYS A 120 7.95 -20.13 3.10
C LYS A 120 8.93 -20.36 1.94
N GLN A 121 9.14 -19.37 1.07
CA GLN A 121 9.95 -19.51 -0.13
C GLN A 121 11.29 -18.77 0.04
N ASN A 122 12.41 -19.42 -0.29
CA ASN A 122 13.75 -18.78 -0.28
C ASN A 122 14.21 -18.47 -1.72
N LYS A 123 13.48 -17.58 -2.40
CA LYS A 123 13.69 -17.31 -3.83
C LYS A 123 14.27 -15.91 -4.11
N ASN A 124 14.50 -15.11 -3.09
CA ASN A 124 14.98 -13.72 -3.20
C ASN A 124 14.18 -12.93 -4.26
N ARG A 125 12.85 -12.93 -4.13
CA ARG A 125 11.94 -12.36 -5.12
C ARG A 125 11.44 -11.00 -4.72
N HIS A 126 11.04 -10.27 -5.76
CA HIS A 126 10.21 -9.09 -5.62
C HIS A 126 8.75 -9.46 -5.94
N LEU A 127 7.86 -9.26 -5.00
CA LEU A 127 6.44 -9.57 -5.12
C LEU A 127 5.61 -8.30 -5.02
N SER A 128 4.56 -8.19 -5.79
CA SER A 128 3.56 -7.14 -5.61
C SER A 128 2.21 -7.76 -5.31
N VAL A 129 1.50 -7.20 -4.35
CA VAL A 129 0.13 -7.60 -4.02
C VAL A 129 -0.81 -6.42 -4.17
N THR A 130 -1.74 -6.51 -5.12
CA THR A 130 -2.70 -5.44 -5.39
C THR A 130 -3.95 -5.96 -6.05
N ASN A 131 -5.02 -5.17 -6.05
CA ASN A 131 -6.20 -5.47 -6.86
C ASN A 131 -5.97 -5.07 -8.33
N LYS A 132 -6.65 -5.74 -9.27
CA LYS A 132 -6.59 -5.39 -10.70
C LYS A 132 -7.18 -4.01 -10.97
N LYS A 133 -8.27 -3.67 -10.30
CA LYS A 133 -8.97 -2.40 -10.46
C LYS A 133 -8.31 -1.31 -9.61
N SER A 134 -8.16 -0.14 -10.20
CA SER A 134 -7.84 1.10 -9.50
C SER A 134 -9.11 1.90 -9.27
N PHE A 135 -9.11 2.71 -8.22
CA PHE A 135 -10.20 3.62 -7.89
C PHE A 135 -9.64 5.02 -7.68
N SER A 136 -10.35 6.04 -8.13
CA SER A 136 -10.10 7.40 -7.68
C SER A 136 -10.54 7.56 -6.21
N ILE A 137 -9.98 8.53 -5.52
CA ILE A 137 -10.38 8.80 -4.12
C ILE A 137 -11.86 9.22 -4.06
N LEU A 138 -12.34 9.94 -5.09
CA LEU A 138 -13.74 10.32 -5.18
C LEU A 138 -14.67 9.10 -5.40
N GLU A 139 -14.28 8.12 -6.25
CA GLU A 139 -15.05 6.88 -6.39
C GLU A 139 -15.15 6.13 -5.06
N VAL A 140 -14.03 6.04 -4.32
CA VAL A 140 -14.03 5.40 -2.99
C VAL A 140 -14.96 6.14 -2.02
N ALA A 141 -14.91 7.48 -1.98
CA ALA A 141 -15.81 8.27 -1.12
C ALA A 141 -17.28 8.03 -1.45
N LYS A 142 -17.62 7.93 -2.74
CA LYS A 142 -18.99 7.63 -3.20
C LYS A 142 -19.52 6.27 -2.72
N LEU A 143 -18.64 5.27 -2.50
CA LEU A 143 -19.06 3.96 -1.97
C LEU A 143 -19.69 4.07 -0.57
N PHE A 144 -19.30 5.07 0.22
CA PHE A 144 -19.82 5.27 1.58
C PHE A 144 -21.20 5.95 1.62
N ASN A 145 -21.72 6.40 0.48
CA ASN A 145 -23.02 7.09 0.39
C ASN A 145 -23.20 8.23 1.42
N SER A 146 -22.14 9.02 1.63
CA SER A 146 -22.09 10.09 2.63
C SER A 146 -21.76 11.45 1.99
N LYS A 147 -22.07 12.55 2.68
CA LYS A 147 -21.69 13.89 2.25
C LYS A 147 -20.17 13.97 2.08
N ILE A 148 -19.72 14.66 1.04
CA ILE A 148 -18.29 14.84 0.73
C ILE A 148 -17.92 16.31 0.96
N LYS A 149 -16.78 16.53 1.66
CA LYS A 149 -16.17 17.85 1.82
C LYS A 149 -14.85 17.87 1.06
N PHE A 150 -14.76 18.71 0.03
CA PHE A 150 -13.51 18.89 -0.70
C PHE A 150 -12.51 19.73 0.09
N LEU A 151 -11.29 19.23 0.19
CA LEU A 151 -10.13 19.92 0.78
C LEU A 151 -9.24 20.51 -0.33
N PRO A 152 -8.44 21.55 -0.03
CA PRO A 152 -7.44 22.08 -0.97
C PRO A 152 -6.48 20.98 -1.47
N GLN A 153 -5.97 21.17 -2.69
CA GLN A 153 -4.96 20.29 -3.26
C GLN A 153 -3.66 20.33 -2.44
N ARG A 154 -3.01 19.17 -2.29
CA ARG A 154 -1.71 19.05 -1.60
C ARG A 154 -0.57 19.14 -2.60
N LYS A 155 0.52 19.83 -2.23
CA LYS A 155 1.77 19.81 -3.00
C LYS A 155 2.33 18.36 -3.02
N GLY A 156 2.82 17.92 -4.19
CA GLY A 156 3.39 16.57 -4.35
C GLY A 156 2.37 15.44 -4.40
N GLU A 157 1.08 15.74 -4.56
CA GLU A 157 0.05 14.70 -4.74
C GLU A 157 0.28 13.93 -6.04
N ARG A 158 0.35 12.60 -5.95
CA ARG A 158 0.45 11.73 -7.11
C ARG A 158 -0.94 11.41 -7.65
N PHE A 159 -1.19 11.71 -8.93
CA PHE A 159 -2.49 11.51 -9.56
C PHE A 159 -2.68 10.11 -10.14
N ALA A 160 -1.64 9.52 -10.74
CA ALA A 160 -1.74 8.21 -11.34
C ALA A 160 -1.50 7.08 -10.32
N SER A 161 -2.23 5.99 -10.49
CA SER A 161 -1.98 4.76 -9.75
C SER A 161 -0.62 4.18 -10.11
N ALA A 162 0.14 3.72 -9.12
CA ALA A 162 1.39 3.03 -9.38
C ALA A 162 1.14 1.76 -10.20
N LEU A 163 1.92 1.59 -11.27
CA LEU A 163 1.90 0.40 -12.09
C LEU A 163 3.08 -0.50 -11.71
N THR A 164 2.84 -1.79 -11.58
CA THR A 164 3.90 -2.81 -11.39
C THR A 164 4.66 -3.11 -12.68
N LYS A 165 4.79 -2.16 -13.56
CA LYS A 165 5.72 -2.27 -14.69
C LYS A 165 7.08 -1.77 -14.22
N ILE A 166 7.94 -2.68 -13.85
CA ILE A 166 9.37 -2.37 -13.71
C ILE A 166 10.03 -2.75 -15.00
N ASN A 167 10.63 -1.79 -15.63
CA ASN A 167 11.73 -2.02 -16.54
C ASN A 167 12.95 -2.21 -15.66
N ASN A 168 13.64 -3.27 -15.81
CA ASN A 168 15.00 -3.58 -15.38
C ASN A 168 15.10 -4.73 -14.39
N SER A 169 16.12 -5.48 -14.53
CA SER A 169 16.82 -6.50 -13.72
C SER A 169 16.04 -7.30 -12.67
N ASN A 170 15.03 -6.75 -12.01
CA ASN A 170 14.22 -7.45 -11.02
C ASN A 170 12.82 -7.76 -11.53
N LYS A 171 12.57 -9.00 -11.91
CA LYS A 171 11.24 -9.47 -12.26
C LYS A 171 10.32 -9.40 -11.04
N ILE A 172 9.28 -8.56 -11.10
CA ILE A 172 8.24 -8.53 -10.06
C ILE A 172 7.17 -9.57 -10.36
N TYR A 173 6.97 -10.47 -9.41
CA TYR A 173 5.90 -11.45 -9.43
C TYR A 173 4.61 -10.81 -8.91
N LYS A 174 3.61 -10.68 -9.78
CA LYS A 174 2.34 -10.04 -9.45
C LYS A 174 1.40 -11.02 -8.78
N HIS A 175 0.88 -10.64 -7.62
CA HIS A 175 -0.24 -11.29 -6.97
C HIS A 175 -1.43 -10.35 -6.99
N TYR A 176 -2.61 -10.90 -7.27
CA TYR A 176 -3.85 -10.13 -7.26
C TYR A 176 -4.68 -10.52 -6.03
N GLY A 177 -5.11 -9.50 -5.30
CA GLY A 177 -6.01 -9.67 -4.16
C GLY A 177 -7.36 -10.22 -4.59
N LYS A 178 -7.95 -11.03 -3.74
CA LYS A 178 -9.26 -11.68 -3.94
C LYS A 178 -10.39 -10.85 -3.34
N ILE A 179 -10.08 -10.07 -2.29
CA ILE A 179 -11.07 -9.31 -1.55
C ILE A 179 -11.31 -7.97 -2.25
N ASN A 180 -12.56 -7.73 -2.63
CA ASN A 180 -12.97 -6.55 -3.37
C ASN A 180 -13.31 -5.40 -2.43
N LEU A 181 -12.81 -4.18 -2.74
CA LEU A 181 -13.05 -2.98 -1.93
C LEU A 181 -14.54 -2.63 -1.85
N ASN A 182 -15.30 -2.77 -2.94
CA ASN A 182 -16.73 -2.47 -2.93
C ASN A 182 -17.48 -3.35 -1.94
N ASN A 183 -17.18 -4.66 -1.94
CA ASN A 183 -17.80 -5.61 -1.02
C ASN A 183 -17.40 -5.32 0.43
N TYR A 184 -16.14 -4.98 0.67
CA TYR A 184 -15.67 -4.58 1.99
C TYR A 184 -16.44 -3.37 2.54
N VAL A 185 -16.55 -2.30 1.74
CA VAL A 185 -17.27 -1.09 2.14
C VAL A 185 -18.76 -1.39 2.32
N LYS A 186 -19.38 -2.16 1.43
CA LYS A 186 -20.78 -2.59 1.57
C LYS A 186 -21.02 -3.31 2.89
N ASN A 187 -20.17 -4.28 3.23
CA ASN A 187 -20.27 -5.02 4.50
C ASN A 187 -20.07 -4.10 5.71
N PHE A 188 -19.12 -3.18 5.63
CA PHE A 188 -18.91 -2.17 6.66
C PHE A 188 -20.19 -1.33 6.89
N LEU A 189 -20.79 -0.81 5.83
CA LEU A 189 -22.02 -0.04 5.91
C LEU A 189 -23.19 -0.85 6.49
N GLN A 190 -23.39 -2.08 6.03
CA GLN A 190 -24.44 -2.97 6.55
C GLN A 190 -24.29 -3.26 8.04
N LYS A 191 -23.05 -3.47 8.49
CA LYS A 191 -22.76 -3.70 9.92
C LYS A 191 -23.11 -2.49 10.78
N HIS A 192 -22.91 -1.28 10.26
CA HIS A 192 -23.08 -0.04 11.02
C HIS A 192 -24.37 0.72 10.73
N SER A 193 -25.16 0.32 9.72
CA SER A 193 -26.50 0.86 9.47
C SER A 193 -27.55 0.45 10.52
N LYS A 194 -27.31 -0.66 11.24
CA LYS A 194 -28.20 -1.14 12.31
C LYS A 194 -28.00 -0.44 13.66
N ILE A 195 -27.05 0.51 13.75
CA ILE A 195 -26.70 1.24 14.98
C ILE A 195 -27.33 2.65 14.97
N ASN A 196 -28.14 2.96 13.95
CA ASN A 196 -28.83 4.25 13.78
C ASN A 196 -30.35 4.11 13.91
#